data_e96f2af2fd7be4190606fb7f0060799c
#
_entry.id   e96f2af2fd7be4190606fb7f0060799c
#
_cell.length_a   1.000
_cell.length_b   1.000
_cell.length_c   1.000
_cell.angle_alpha   90.00
_cell.angle_beta   90.00
_cell.angle_gamma   90.00
#
_symmetry.space_group_name_H-M   'P 1'
#
loop_
_entity.id
_entity.type
_entity.pdbx_description
1 polymer ?
#
loop_
_entity_poly.entity_id
_entity_poly.type
_entity_poly.pdbx_seq_one_letter_code
_entity_poly.pdbx_strand_id
1 'polypeptide(L)'
;MYEIKKIMLHQKGLCYIVLVLLLGTIWLVASDNPYNSAMEQYKSEYEWYLDKVNGYCTDESSLYLEQEAERIAEAKGKKSYLLESYYDGKISESEYKKESQEIGKVLEHQNGFEVIYQQYLYTCENAKNRYFLQTNGWTGLLGGGTLNFVLFLGILLLVTPVFCSEYSCQMDALILTSKEGRKSSLHKLLIVISGVLLMCVSISLIEYGFYSLKYGLPNGNYPIQSLSYFAGSNKSITLFEGYVYIGLLRLFGSVFLAILLMFISVLAKKYAVTLLAGAVSVIIPYVGLSKTIIYRLPLPLPFLLGTDFFAGDIVSRDAFTGDEKIVFAEIHTITLLILFSVSVFLCILAAALILRSNSNKWQMKTRKMRNVPTLAIILSFVLTMTGCSDNGKSQNFIPASNEPSSRACADIWRMPR
;
A
#
# COMPACT_ATOMS: atom_id res chain seq x y z
N MET A 1 -24.84 11.40 24.97
CA MET A 1 -24.40 10.20 25.70
C MET A 1 -25.16 8.93 25.29
N TYR A 2 -26.47 8.99 25.03
CA TYR A 2 -27.29 7.82 24.61
C TYR A 2 -26.81 7.19 23.27
N GLU A 3 -26.61 7.97 22.24
CA GLU A 3 -26.18 7.46 20.90
C GLU A 3 -24.80 6.77 20.97
N ILE A 4 -23.87 7.27 21.79
CA ILE A 4 -22.55 6.63 21.98
C ILE A 4 -22.74 5.21 22.57
N LYS A 5 -23.54 5.09 23.67
CA LYS A 5 -23.83 3.78 24.27
C LYS A 5 -24.52 2.84 23.27
N LYS A 6 -25.45 3.37 22.47
CA LYS A 6 -26.16 2.62 21.44
C LYS A 6 -25.22 2.06 20.39
N ILE A 7 -24.40 2.91 19.77
CA ILE A 7 -23.51 2.49 18.66
C ILE A 7 -22.35 1.63 19.20
N MET A 8 -21.68 2.07 20.26
CA MET A 8 -20.48 1.40 20.74
C MET A 8 -20.77 0.12 21.52
N LEU A 9 -21.83 0.08 22.35
CA LEU A 9 -22.13 -1.08 23.19
C LEU A 9 -23.26 -1.95 22.59
N HIS A 10 -24.44 -1.40 22.32
CA HIS A 10 -25.57 -2.22 21.86
C HIS A 10 -25.41 -2.71 20.42
N GLN A 11 -24.85 -1.90 19.52
CA GLN A 11 -24.52 -2.31 18.13
C GLN A 11 -23.14 -2.95 18.02
N LYS A 12 -22.47 -3.23 19.16
CA LYS A 12 -21.15 -3.87 19.24
C LYS A 12 -20.03 -3.13 18.50
N GLY A 13 -20.13 -1.81 18.29
CA GLY A 13 -19.13 -1.03 17.59
C GLY A 13 -17.74 -1.16 18.21
N LEU A 14 -17.64 -1.14 19.55
CA LEU A 14 -16.37 -1.35 20.26
C LEU A 14 -15.80 -2.75 19.99
N CYS A 15 -16.66 -3.79 19.96
CA CYS A 15 -16.22 -5.15 19.65
C CYS A 15 -15.65 -5.24 18.21
N TYR A 16 -16.24 -4.54 17.25
CA TYR A 16 -15.73 -4.51 15.88
C TYR A 16 -14.38 -3.80 15.80
N ILE A 17 -14.20 -2.70 16.51
CA ILE A 17 -12.90 -1.99 16.57
C ILE A 17 -11.83 -2.93 17.14
N VAL A 18 -12.08 -3.56 18.29
CA VAL A 18 -11.12 -4.49 18.90
C VAL A 18 -10.84 -5.69 18.00
N LEU A 19 -11.86 -6.27 17.38
CA LEU A 19 -11.71 -7.38 16.44
C LEU A 19 -10.82 -7.01 15.26
N VAL A 20 -11.02 -5.84 14.67
CA VAL A 20 -10.26 -5.33 13.54
C VAL A 20 -8.80 -5.09 13.92
N LEU A 21 -8.53 -4.54 15.10
CA LEU A 21 -7.16 -4.36 15.60
C LEU A 21 -6.46 -5.71 15.79
N LEU A 22 -7.15 -6.70 16.36
CA LEU A 22 -6.60 -8.05 16.53
C LEU A 22 -6.37 -8.74 15.18
N LEU A 23 -7.33 -8.71 14.27
CA LEU A 23 -7.17 -9.29 12.94
C LEU A 23 -6.10 -8.56 12.13
N GLY A 24 -6.00 -7.24 12.27
CA GLY A 24 -4.96 -6.43 11.62
C GLY A 24 -3.56 -6.82 12.06
N THR A 25 -3.35 -7.00 13.37
CA THR A 25 -2.05 -7.45 13.91
C THR A 25 -1.71 -8.87 13.46
N ILE A 26 -2.68 -9.80 13.51
CA ILE A 26 -2.47 -11.18 13.05
C ILE A 26 -2.14 -11.19 11.55
N TRP A 27 -2.89 -10.45 10.74
CA TRP A 27 -2.65 -10.34 9.30
C TRP A 27 -1.26 -9.77 9.00
N LEU A 28 -0.85 -8.70 9.70
CA LEU A 28 0.45 -8.06 9.54
C LEU A 28 1.59 -9.05 9.83
N VAL A 29 1.50 -9.80 10.94
CA VAL A 29 2.50 -10.82 11.29
C VAL A 29 2.49 -11.98 10.31
N ALA A 30 1.32 -12.44 9.85
CA ALA A 30 1.19 -13.58 8.94
C ALA A 30 1.61 -13.26 7.50
N SER A 31 1.39 -12.01 7.04
CA SER A 31 1.75 -11.58 5.69
C SER A 31 3.22 -11.20 5.53
N ASP A 32 3.91 -10.94 6.64
CA ASP A 32 5.29 -10.52 6.63
C ASP A 32 6.23 -11.75 6.63
N ASN A 33 6.78 -12.05 5.45
CA ASN A 33 7.74 -13.13 5.28
C ASN A 33 9.15 -12.58 5.04
N PRO A 34 10.03 -12.62 6.06
CA PRO A 34 11.40 -12.11 5.97
C PRO A 34 12.24 -12.84 4.92
N TYR A 35 11.93 -14.09 4.62
CA TYR A 35 12.67 -14.90 3.63
C TYR A 35 12.46 -14.45 2.18
N ASN A 36 11.48 -13.59 1.92
CA ASN A 36 11.27 -13.02 0.59
C ASN A 36 12.25 -11.88 0.26
N SER A 37 13.05 -11.42 1.25
CA SER A 37 14.04 -10.36 1.06
C SER A 37 15.45 -10.91 1.19
N ALA A 38 16.27 -10.77 0.14
CA ALA A 38 17.69 -11.12 0.19
C ALA A 38 18.46 -10.30 1.25
N MET A 39 18.04 -9.04 1.50
CA MET A 39 18.61 -8.20 2.56
C MET A 39 18.43 -8.82 3.95
N GLU A 40 17.30 -9.48 4.22
CA GLU A 40 17.06 -10.10 5.52
C GLU A 40 17.70 -11.47 5.61
N GLN A 41 17.75 -12.20 4.50
CA GLN A 41 18.41 -13.51 4.44
C GLN A 41 19.91 -13.40 4.70
N TYR A 42 20.58 -12.35 4.19
CA TYR A 42 22.01 -12.09 4.34
C TYR A 42 22.26 -10.83 5.19
N LYS A 43 21.43 -10.58 6.20
CA LYS A 43 21.39 -9.33 6.96
C LYS A 43 22.74 -8.90 7.51
N SER A 44 23.45 -9.79 8.21
CA SER A 44 24.74 -9.45 8.83
C SER A 44 25.81 -9.07 7.81
N GLU A 45 25.84 -9.78 6.67
CA GLU A 45 26.78 -9.49 5.58
C GLU A 45 26.42 -8.18 4.87
N TYR A 46 25.12 -7.96 4.63
CA TYR A 46 24.61 -6.75 4.03
C TYR A 46 24.85 -5.51 4.90
N GLU A 47 24.56 -5.59 6.21
CA GLU A 47 24.78 -4.48 7.16
C GLU A 47 26.27 -4.12 7.24
N TRP A 48 27.17 -5.10 7.19
CA TRP A 48 28.60 -4.86 7.18
C TRP A 48 29.08 -4.01 5.99
N TYR A 49 28.47 -4.18 4.80
CA TYR A 49 28.75 -3.33 3.65
C TYR A 49 28.02 -1.99 3.75
N LEU A 50 26.76 -2.03 4.19
CA LEU A 50 25.95 -0.80 4.29
C LEU A 50 26.57 0.24 5.22
N ASP A 51 27.16 -0.18 6.33
CA ASP A 51 27.85 0.72 7.27
C ASP A 51 28.97 1.52 6.62
N LYS A 52 29.57 1.01 5.55
CA LYS A 52 30.65 1.68 4.81
C LYS A 52 30.16 2.65 3.74
N VAL A 53 28.95 2.44 3.21
CA VAL A 53 28.43 3.21 2.07
C VAL A 53 27.11 3.92 2.35
N ASN A 54 26.61 3.87 3.60
CA ASN A 54 25.31 4.44 3.98
C ASN A 54 25.22 5.93 3.60
N GLY A 55 24.09 6.32 2.99
CA GLY A 55 23.86 7.68 2.54
C GLY A 55 23.79 7.84 1.03
N TYR A 56 24.22 8.98 0.51
CA TYR A 56 24.25 9.24 -0.93
C TYR A 56 25.48 8.60 -1.60
N CYS A 57 25.35 8.28 -2.88
CA CYS A 57 26.44 7.71 -3.66
C CYS A 57 27.56 8.76 -3.84
N THR A 58 28.74 8.50 -3.24
CA THR A 58 29.96 9.30 -3.40
C THR A 58 30.93 8.59 -4.36
N ASP A 59 31.86 9.34 -4.94
CA ASP A 59 32.93 8.75 -5.75
C ASP A 59 33.74 7.72 -4.96
N GLU A 60 33.93 7.94 -3.65
CA GLU A 60 34.63 7.03 -2.75
C GLU A 60 33.86 5.72 -2.54
N SER A 61 32.53 5.82 -2.28
CA SER A 61 31.67 4.64 -2.13
C SER A 61 31.54 3.84 -3.43
N SER A 62 31.50 4.52 -4.58
CA SER A 62 31.49 3.89 -5.90
C SER A 62 32.77 3.14 -6.17
N LEU A 63 33.93 3.80 -5.97
CA LEU A 63 35.23 3.17 -6.15
C LEU A 63 35.41 1.94 -5.24
N TYR A 64 35.00 2.06 -3.97
CA TYR A 64 35.06 0.94 -3.04
C TYR A 64 34.24 -0.26 -3.51
N LEU A 65 33.00 -0.05 -3.95
CA LEU A 65 32.12 -1.13 -4.39
C LEU A 65 32.59 -1.76 -5.70
N GLU A 66 33.13 -0.97 -6.63
CA GLU A 66 33.72 -1.47 -7.88
C GLU A 66 34.98 -2.30 -7.63
N GLN A 67 35.89 -1.84 -6.78
CA GLN A 67 37.08 -2.62 -6.38
C GLN A 67 36.71 -3.92 -5.69
N GLU A 68 35.70 -3.89 -4.82
CA GLU A 68 35.23 -5.09 -4.13
C GLU A 68 34.57 -6.08 -5.10
N ALA A 69 33.84 -5.55 -6.11
CA ALA A 69 33.27 -6.38 -7.17
C ALA A 69 34.36 -7.10 -7.98
N GLU A 70 35.45 -6.40 -8.36
CA GLU A 70 36.60 -7.00 -9.03
C GLU A 70 37.26 -8.06 -8.15
N ARG A 71 37.50 -7.75 -6.87
CA ARG A 71 38.12 -8.67 -5.91
C ARG A 71 37.31 -9.97 -5.76
N ILE A 72 35.98 -9.88 -5.64
CA ILE A 72 35.08 -11.04 -5.55
C ILE A 72 35.07 -11.82 -6.87
N ALA A 73 35.08 -11.13 -8.01
CA ALA A 73 35.13 -11.75 -9.34
C ALA A 73 36.41 -12.56 -9.54
N GLU A 74 37.56 -11.97 -9.22
CA GLU A 74 38.84 -12.68 -9.28
C GLU A 74 38.88 -13.91 -8.35
N ALA A 75 38.34 -13.77 -7.12
CA ALA A 75 38.28 -14.89 -6.17
C ALA A 75 37.39 -16.03 -6.69
N LYS A 76 36.23 -15.71 -7.32
CA LYS A 76 35.37 -16.72 -7.97
C LYS A 76 36.10 -17.41 -9.14
N GLY A 77 36.81 -16.64 -9.98
CA GLY A 77 37.63 -17.19 -11.07
C GLY A 77 38.76 -18.11 -10.57
N LYS A 78 39.49 -17.67 -9.54
CA LYS A 78 40.54 -18.50 -8.89
C LYS A 78 39.96 -19.76 -8.29
N LYS A 79 38.78 -19.69 -7.65
CA LYS A 79 38.11 -20.88 -7.08
C LYS A 79 37.75 -21.90 -8.16
N SER A 80 37.24 -21.47 -9.30
CA SER A 80 36.90 -22.35 -10.43
C SER A 80 38.15 -23.02 -11.02
N TYR A 81 39.21 -22.23 -11.26
CA TYR A 81 40.50 -22.73 -11.76
C TYR A 81 41.16 -23.71 -10.77
N LEU A 82 41.12 -23.42 -9.47
CA LEU A 82 41.67 -24.28 -8.44
C LEU A 82 40.94 -25.62 -8.40
N LEU A 83 39.62 -25.61 -8.54
CA LEU A 83 38.81 -26.83 -8.59
C LEU A 83 39.14 -27.70 -9.80
N GLU A 84 39.27 -27.09 -10.99
CA GLU A 84 39.65 -27.76 -12.22
C GLU A 84 41.05 -28.36 -12.10
N SER A 85 42.03 -27.59 -11.60
CA SER A 85 43.40 -28.04 -11.37
C SER A 85 43.52 -29.22 -10.41
N TYR A 86 42.66 -29.26 -9.41
CA TYR A 86 42.58 -30.38 -8.46
C TYR A 86 42.02 -31.65 -9.14
N TYR A 87 40.96 -31.54 -9.90
CA TYR A 87 40.39 -32.68 -10.65
C TYR A 87 41.33 -33.19 -11.73
N ASP A 88 42.12 -32.32 -12.36
CA ASP A 88 43.16 -32.71 -13.32
C ASP A 88 44.40 -33.35 -12.66
N GLY A 89 44.46 -33.40 -11.33
CA GLY A 89 45.59 -33.92 -10.59
C GLY A 89 46.86 -33.06 -10.62
N LYS A 90 46.72 -31.78 -10.99
CA LYS A 90 47.83 -30.81 -11.09
C LYS A 90 48.30 -30.28 -9.74
N ILE A 91 47.44 -30.33 -8.75
CA ILE A 91 47.70 -29.87 -7.36
C ILE A 91 47.34 -30.95 -6.34
N SER A 92 48.00 -30.91 -5.21
CA SER A 92 47.77 -31.84 -4.11
C SER A 92 46.52 -31.43 -3.30
N GLU A 93 45.91 -32.39 -2.58
CA GLU A 93 44.78 -32.13 -1.71
C GLU A 93 45.13 -31.11 -0.61
N SER A 94 46.33 -31.08 -0.11
CA SER A 94 46.81 -30.15 0.93
C SER A 94 46.90 -28.72 0.39
N GLU A 95 47.37 -28.54 -0.82
CA GLU A 95 47.44 -27.24 -1.51
C GLU A 95 46.04 -26.75 -1.84
N TYR A 96 45.19 -27.61 -2.39
CA TYR A 96 43.79 -27.29 -2.66
C TYR A 96 43.05 -26.78 -1.41
N LYS A 97 43.21 -27.49 -0.27
CA LYS A 97 42.57 -27.07 1.00
C LYS A 97 43.07 -25.72 1.48
N LYS A 98 44.38 -25.49 1.41
CA LYS A 98 44.97 -24.20 1.84
C LYS A 98 44.48 -23.03 0.98
N GLU A 99 44.60 -23.13 -0.33
CA GLU A 99 44.17 -22.04 -1.24
C GLU A 99 42.65 -21.85 -1.23
N SER A 100 41.87 -22.94 -1.14
CA SER A 100 40.42 -22.88 -1.01
C SER A 100 39.98 -22.16 0.27
N GLN A 101 40.71 -22.31 1.37
CA GLN A 101 40.42 -21.55 2.61
C GLN A 101 40.73 -20.07 2.49
N GLU A 102 41.80 -19.70 1.80
CA GLU A 102 42.15 -18.29 1.54
C GLU A 102 41.11 -17.61 0.62
N ILE A 103 40.71 -18.29 -0.45
CA ILE A 103 39.63 -17.82 -1.33
C ILE A 103 38.31 -17.76 -0.56
N GLY A 104 38.03 -18.75 0.30
CA GLY A 104 36.83 -18.79 1.13
C GLY A 104 36.67 -17.55 2.02
N LYS A 105 37.75 -17.03 2.60
CA LYS A 105 37.73 -15.80 3.40
C LYS A 105 37.35 -14.57 2.58
N VAL A 106 37.77 -14.51 1.31
CA VAL A 106 37.40 -13.41 0.40
C VAL A 106 35.92 -13.51 0.03
N LEU A 107 35.39 -14.72 -0.11
CA LEU A 107 34.00 -14.96 -0.50
C LEU A 107 33.03 -15.06 0.67
N GLU A 108 33.51 -14.87 1.92
CA GLU A 108 32.71 -15.03 3.14
C GLU A 108 31.44 -14.16 3.14
N HIS A 109 31.54 -12.93 2.60
CA HIS A 109 30.43 -11.96 2.56
C HIS A 109 29.88 -11.72 1.14
N GLN A 110 30.13 -12.64 0.20
CA GLN A 110 29.74 -12.43 -1.20
C GLN A 110 28.25 -12.24 -1.42
N ASN A 111 27.39 -12.92 -0.63
CA ASN A 111 25.94 -12.83 -0.80
C ASN A 111 25.41 -11.47 -0.34
N GLY A 112 25.91 -10.96 0.80
CA GLY A 112 25.60 -9.61 1.26
C GLY A 112 26.13 -8.55 0.30
N PHE A 113 27.32 -8.77 -0.29
CA PHE A 113 27.85 -7.90 -1.34
C PHE A 113 26.94 -7.85 -2.58
N GLU A 114 26.41 -8.98 -3.03
CA GLU A 114 25.53 -9.01 -4.19
C GLU A 114 24.28 -8.14 -3.96
N VAL A 115 23.71 -8.15 -2.76
CA VAL A 115 22.57 -7.32 -2.40
C VAL A 115 22.93 -5.83 -2.40
N ILE A 116 24.06 -5.44 -1.77
CA ILE A 116 24.46 -4.02 -1.74
C ILE A 116 24.88 -3.51 -3.11
N TYR A 117 25.48 -4.37 -3.97
CA TYR A 117 25.86 -4.01 -5.31
C TYR A 117 24.64 -3.76 -6.22
N GLN A 118 23.56 -4.50 -6.06
CA GLN A 118 22.28 -4.21 -6.73
C GLN A 118 21.71 -2.87 -6.28
N GLN A 119 21.80 -2.57 -4.98
CA GLN A 119 21.40 -1.27 -4.48
C GLN A 119 22.31 -0.15 -4.99
N TYR A 120 23.61 -0.40 -5.18
CA TYR A 120 24.56 0.52 -5.79
C TYR A 120 24.14 0.89 -7.22
N LEU A 121 23.88 -0.09 -8.07
CA LEU A 121 23.44 0.14 -9.44
C LEU A 121 22.16 1.00 -9.48
N TYR A 122 21.19 0.69 -8.62
CA TYR A 122 19.96 1.46 -8.48
C TYR A 122 20.19 2.91 -8.00
N THR A 123 21.07 3.10 -7.01
CA THR A 123 21.34 4.40 -6.40
C THR A 123 22.10 5.31 -7.36
N CYS A 124 23.10 4.77 -8.06
CA CYS A 124 23.92 5.54 -8.98
C CYS A 124 23.21 5.98 -10.27
N GLU A 125 22.12 5.30 -10.68
CA GLU A 125 21.27 5.79 -11.77
C GLU A 125 20.73 7.20 -11.51
N ASN A 126 20.49 7.57 -10.23
CA ASN A 126 20.02 8.89 -9.82
C ASN A 126 20.58 9.27 -8.45
N ALA A 127 21.90 9.46 -8.37
CA ALA A 127 22.64 9.71 -7.14
C ALA A 127 22.18 10.95 -6.34
N LYS A 128 21.45 11.90 -6.96
CA LYS A 128 20.90 13.06 -6.28
C LYS A 128 19.71 12.75 -5.38
N ASN A 129 18.89 11.76 -5.77
CA ASN A 129 17.60 11.51 -5.17
C ASN A 129 17.50 10.10 -4.57
N ARG A 130 18.50 9.24 -4.72
CA ARG A 130 18.49 7.87 -4.21
C ARG A 130 19.69 7.65 -3.30
N TYR A 131 19.41 7.13 -2.11
CA TYR A 131 20.40 6.95 -1.06
C TYR A 131 20.48 5.49 -0.64
N PHE A 132 21.66 5.05 -0.21
CA PHE A 132 21.86 3.75 0.40
C PHE A 132 21.19 3.70 1.78
N LEU A 133 20.32 2.76 2.00
CA LEU A 133 19.69 2.51 3.30
C LEU A 133 19.11 1.09 3.36
N GLN A 134 18.86 0.62 4.56
CA GLN A 134 18.09 -0.59 4.75
C GLN A 134 16.61 -0.35 4.39
N THR A 135 16.16 -0.92 3.28
CA THR A 135 14.85 -0.62 2.70
C THR A 135 13.71 -1.46 3.24
N ASN A 136 13.96 -2.63 3.84
CA ASN A 136 12.93 -3.62 4.20
C ASN A 136 11.80 -3.03 5.06
N GLY A 137 12.12 -2.31 6.13
CA GLY A 137 11.12 -1.70 6.99
C GLY A 137 10.29 -0.65 6.28
N TRP A 138 10.94 0.24 5.52
CA TRP A 138 10.25 1.27 4.76
C TRP A 138 9.44 0.72 3.59
N THR A 139 9.95 -0.31 2.90
CA THR A 139 9.20 -0.99 1.82
C THR A 139 7.96 -1.68 2.36
N GLY A 140 8.06 -2.34 3.53
CA GLY A 140 6.90 -2.93 4.19
C GLY A 140 5.86 -1.90 4.61
N LEU A 141 6.30 -0.74 5.11
CA LEU A 141 5.42 0.32 5.60
C LEU A 141 4.77 1.16 4.49
N LEU A 142 5.54 1.50 3.44
CA LEU A 142 5.13 2.39 2.34
C LEU A 142 4.81 1.63 1.05
N GLY A 143 5.33 0.41 0.89
CA GLY A 143 5.29 -0.32 -0.36
C GLY A 143 3.91 -0.88 -0.69
N GLY A 144 3.73 -1.06 -1.98
CA GLY A 144 2.72 -1.95 -2.52
C GLY A 144 1.37 -1.37 -2.92
N GLY A 145 0.95 -0.21 -2.42
CA GLY A 145 -0.36 0.34 -2.81
C GLY A 145 -1.51 -0.68 -2.72
N THR A 146 -1.49 -1.55 -1.70
CA THR A 146 -2.49 -2.60 -1.51
C THR A 146 -3.60 -2.14 -0.57
N LEU A 147 -4.81 -2.63 -0.81
CA LEU A 147 -5.95 -2.32 0.05
C LEU A 147 -5.80 -3.05 1.39
N ASN A 148 -5.86 -2.31 2.49
CA ASN A 148 -5.97 -2.92 3.81
C ASN A 148 -7.38 -3.47 4.00
N PHE A 149 -7.58 -4.76 3.65
CA PHE A 149 -8.88 -5.41 3.71
C PHE A 149 -9.45 -5.50 5.13
N VAL A 150 -8.59 -5.57 6.15
CA VAL A 150 -9.03 -5.63 7.54
C VAL A 150 -9.64 -4.30 7.97
N LEU A 151 -8.99 -3.18 7.63
CA LEU A 151 -9.54 -1.84 7.86
C LEU A 151 -10.84 -1.64 7.09
N PHE A 152 -10.87 -2.01 5.81
CA PHE A 152 -12.06 -1.93 4.97
C PHE A 152 -13.24 -2.71 5.55
N LEU A 153 -13.03 -3.97 5.94
CA LEU A 153 -14.05 -4.81 6.58
C LEU A 153 -14.53 -4.20 7.89
N GLY A 154 -13.61 -3.65 8.69
CA GLY A 154 -13.94 -2.97 9.93
C GLY A 154 -14.86 -1.77 9.75
N ILE A 155 -14.60 -0.95 8.73
CA ILE A 155 -15.46 0.19 8.39
C ILE A 155 -16.85 -0.32 7.97
N LEU A 156 -16.93 -1.35 7.13
CA LEU A 156 -18.21 -1.95 6.74
C LEU A 156 -19.02 -2.43 7.93
N LEU A 157 -18.39 -3.16 8.87
CA LEU A 157 -19.07 -3.72 10.05
C LEU A 157 -19.49 -2.64 11.05
N LEU A 158 -18.66 -1.61 11.24
CA LEU A 158 -18.96 -0.52 12.16
C LEU A 158 -20.11 0.37 11.65
N VAL A 159 -20.12 0.69 10.35
CA VAL A 159 -21.01 1.72 9.79
C VAL A 159 -22.37 1.16 9.41
N THR A 160 -22.42 -0.06 8.84
CA THR A 160 -23.66 -0.64 8.30
C THR A 160 -24.81 -0.71 9.30
N PRO A 161 -24.62 -1.10 10.59
CA PRO A 161 -25.74 -1.21 11.54
C PRO A 161 -26.32 0.14 11.98
N VAL A 162 -25.59 1.25 11.85
CA VAL A 162 -25.92 2.53 12.49
C VAL A 162 -27.32 3.04 12.14
N PHE A 163 -27.68 3.06 10.86
CA PHE A 163 -29.04 3.44 10.44
C PHE A 163 -29.94 2.23 10.19
N CYS A 164 -29.38 1.13 9.66
CA CYS A 164 -30.18 -0.04 9.31
C CYS A 164 -30.89 -0.67 10.51
N SER A 165 -30.28 -0.64 11.71
CA SER A 165 -30.92 -1.15 12.92
C SER A 165 -32.15 -0.36 13.32
N GLU A 166 -32.22 0.93 13.07
CA GLU A 166 -33.36 1.77 13.37
C GLU A 166 -34.55 1.47 12.45
N TYR A 167 -34.25 1.26 11.17
CA TYR A 167 -35.28 0.85 10.21
C TYR A 167 -35.79 -0.55 10.47
N SER A 168 -34.93 -1.49 10.86
CA SER A 168 -35.35 -2.86 11.20
C SER A 168 -36.20 -2.93 12.44
N CYS A 169 -35.98 -2.06 13.41
CA CYS A 169 -36.78 -1.95 14.65
C CYS A 169 -37.98 -1.02 14.52
N GLN A 170 -38.29 -0.50 13.32
CA GLN A 170 -39.39 0.44 13.05
C GLN A 170 -39.35 1.70 13.89
N MET A 171 -38.17 2.10 14.40
CA MET A 171 -37.97 3.31 15.21
C MET A 171 -37.86 4.59 14.38
N ASP A 172 -37.80 4.46 13.05
CA ASP A 172 -37.72 5.59 12.12
C ASP A 172 -38.91 6.54 12.28
N ALA A 173 -40.12 6.04 12.54
CA ALA A 173 -41.31 6.86 12.78
C ALA A 173 -41.15 7.73 14.02
N LEU A 174 -40.60 7.21 15.12
CA LEU A 174 -40.35 7.92 16.36
C LEU A 174 -39.29 9.02 16.22
N ILE A 175 -38.22 8.71 15.49
CA ILE A 175 -37.12 9.66 15.23
C ILE A 175 -37.62 10.84 14.40
N LEU A 176 -38.50 10.57 13.44
CA LEU A 176 -39.09 11.59 12.56
C LEU A 176 -40.08 12.53 13.23
N THR A 177 -40.82 12.03 14.23
CA THR A 177 -41.75 12.86 15.02
C THR A 177 -41.02 13.68 16.06
N SER A 178 -39.81 13.33 16.43
CA SER A 178 -39.00 14.05 17.41
C SER A 178 -38.42 15.35 16.83
N LYS A 179 -38.45 16.45 17.60
CA LYS A 179 -37.76 17.70 17.22
C LYS A 179 -36.24 17.56 17.07
N GLU A 180 -35.69 16.48 17.57
CA GLU A 180 -34.24 16.23 17.66
C GLU A 180 -33.71 15.26 16.60
N GLY A 181 -34.52 14.82 15.66
CA GLY A 181 -34.11 13.84 14.64
C GLY A 181 -32.84 14.24 13.84
N ARG A 182 -32.66 15.52 13.51
CA ARG A 182 -31.46 16.06 12.88
C ARG A 182 -30.26 16.02 13.81
N LYS A 183 -30.42 16.35 15.09
CA LYS A 183 -29.33 16.32 16.08
C LYS A 183 -28.85 14.88 16.28
N SER A 184 -29.79 13.93 16.38
CA SER A 184 -29.47 12.51 16.50
C SER A 184 -28.65 12.03 15.29
N SER A 185 -29.02 12.38 14.05
CA SER A 185 -28.26 12.01 12.84
C SER A 185 -26.87 12.64 12.82
N LEU A 186 -26.73 13.88 13.27
CA LEU A 186 -25.41 14.53 13.40
C LEU A 186 -24.55 13.84 14.43
N HIS A 187 -25.11 13.50 15.61
CA HIS A 187 -24.37 12.76 16.63
C HIS A 187 -23.90 11.38 16.11
N LYS A 188 -24.75 10.65 15.37
CA LYS A 188 -24.35 9.37 14.75
C LYS A 188 -23.20 9.55 13.75
N LEU A 189 -23.30 10.56 12.89
CA LEU A 189 -22.25 10.89 11.94
C LEU A 189 -20.91 11.14 12.66
N LEU A 190 -20.93 11.98 13.70
CA LEU A 190 -19.72 12.30 14.48
C LEU A 190 -19.15 11.08 15.21
N ILE A 191 -20.01 10.25 15.82
CA ILE A 191 -19.57 9.02 16.51
C ILE A 191 -18.93 8.04 15.53
N VAL A 192 -19.53 7.83 14.37
CA VAL A 192 -19.00 6.95 13.33
C VAL A 192 -17.67 7.47 12.81
N ILE A 193 -17.60 8.77 12.46
CA ILE A 193 -16.35 9.37 12.01
C ILE A 193 -15.25 9.21 13.05
N SER A 194 -15.54 9.52 14.33
CA SER A 194 -14.55 9.36 15.41
C SER A 194 -14.11 7.90 15.60
N GLY A 195 -15.03 6.94 15.47
CA GLY A 195 -14.70 5.51 15.54
C GLY A 195 -13.81 5.05 14.37
N VAL A 196 -14.10 5.51 13.16
CA VAL A 196 -13.29 5.20 11.97
C VAL A 196 -11.91 5.85 12.06
N LEU A 197 -11.83 7.11 12.51
CA LEU A 197 -10.56 7.80 12.75
C LEU A 197 -9.70 7.04 13.76
N LEU A 198 -10.30 6.67 14.91
CA LEU A 198 -9.61 5.91 15.96
C LEU A 198 -9.06 4.59 15.40
N MET A 199 -9.87 3.85 14.63
CA MET A 199 -9.48 2.57 14.03
C MET A 199 -8.36 2.74 13.02
N CYS A 200 -8.46 3.72 12.12
CA CYS A 200 -7.44 3.99 11.10
C CYS A 200 -6.10 4.40 11.74
N VAL A 201 -6.12 5.33 12.68
CA VAL A 201 -4.91 5.78 13.39
C VAL A 201 -4.28 4.63 14.19
N SER A 202 -5.09 3.83 14.88
CA SER A 202 -4.59 2.69 15.66
C SER A 202 -3.91 1.64 14.77
N ILE A 203 -4.49 1.31 13.60
CA ILE A 203 -3.87 0.39 12.64
C ILE A 203 -2.56 0.97 12.12
N SER A 204 -2.53 2.24 11.72
CA SER A 204 -1.29 2.87 11.23
C SER A 204 -0.19 2.90 12.28
N LEU A 205 -0.54 3.14 13.56
CA LEU A 205 0.44 3.08 14.65
C LEU A 205 0.95 1.66 14.90
N ILE A 206 0.08 0.65 14.78
CA ILE A 206 0.47 -0.76 14.90
C ILE A 206 1.42 -1.15 13.74
N GLU A 207 1.10 -0.78 12.49
CA GLU A 207 1.96 -0.99 11.33
C GLU A 207 3.33 -0.34 11.53
N TYR A 208 3.37 0.93 11.93
CA TYR A 208 4.62 1.65 12.21
C TYR A 208 5.42 0.98 13.33
N GLY A 209 4.78 0.65 14.44
CA GLY A 209 5.43 -0.04 15.56
C GLY A 209 6.01 -1.39 15.18
N PHE A 210 5.26 -2.19 14.42
CA PHE A 210 5.70 -3.50 13.97
C PHE A 210 6.96 -3.42 13.09
N TYR A 211 6.94 -2.59 12.03
CA TYR A 211 8.08 -2.45 11.14
C TYR A 211 9.27 -1.77 11.82
N SER A 212 9.03 -0.83 12.74
CA SER A 212 10.09 -0.20 13.53
C SER A 212 10.79 -1.17 14.46
N LEU A 213 10.04 -2.07 15.11
CA LEU A 213 10.61 -3.05 16.04
C LEU A 213 11.31 -4.21 15.32
N LYS A 214 10.78 -4.66 14.19
CA LYS A 214 11.28 -5.83 13.48
C LYS A 214 12.47 -5.52 12.58
N TYR A 215 12.39 -4.48 11.79
CA TYR A 215 13.40 -4.15 10.77
C TYR A 215 14.20 -2.89 11.09
N GLY A 216 13.73 -2.07 12.06
CA GLY A 216 14.15 -0.69 12.20
C GLY A 216 13.57 0.18 11.07
N LEU A 217 13.52 1.48 11.28
CA LEU A 217 13.15 2.49 10.27
C LEU A 217 14.25 3.56 10.25
N PRO A 218 15.49 3.20 9.85
CA PRO A 218 16.59 4.15 9.85
C PRO A 218 16.37 5.23 8.80
N ASN A 219 16.99 6.39 9.03
CA ASN A 219 17.14 7.43 8.00
C ASN A 219 15.82 7.90 7.37
N GLY A 220 14.76 8.11 8.17
CA GLY A 220 13.45 8.55 7.69
C GLY A 220 13.45 9.91 6.96
N ASN A 221 14.53 10.67 7.07
CA ASN A 221 14.78 11.92 6.36
C ASN A 221 15.34 11.75 4.95
N TYR A 222 15.64 10.51 4.51
CA TYR A 222 16.11 10.25 3.15
C TYR A 222 14.97 10.38 2.14
N PRO A 223 15.32 10.71 0.87
CA PRO A 223 14.32 10.86 -0.18
C PRO A 223 13.51 9.59 -0.40
N ILE A 224 12.21 9.72 -0.67
CA ILE A 224 11.32 8.59 -0.91
C ILE A 224 11.75 7.75 -2.14
N GLN A 225 12.42 8.37 -3.11
CA GLN A 225 12.98 7.72 -4.29
C GLN A 225 14.08 6.70 -3.96
N SER A 226 14.60 6.68 -2.73
CA SER A 226 15.52 5.63 -2.28
C SER A 226 14.86 4.24 -2.23
N LEU A 227 13.53 4.18 -2.22
CA LEU A 227 12.77 2.94 -2.42
C LEU A 227 12.44 2.75 -3.90
N SER A 228 12.69 1.56 -4.43
CA SER A 228 12.47 1.24 -5.85
C SER A 228 11.04 1.47 -6.32
N TYR A 229 10.06 1.29 -5.45
CA TYR A 229 8.66 1.58 -5.76
C TYR A 229 8.39 3.04 -6.14
N PHE A 230 9.19 3.97 -5.62
CA PHE A 230 9.08 5.41 -5.86
C PHE A 230 10.17 5.95 -6.79
N ALA A 231 10.84 5.07 -7.53
CA ALA A 231 11.96 5.42 -8.42
C ALA A 231 11.60 6.52 -9.44
N GLY A 232 10.38 6.49 -9.97
CA GLY A 232 9.87 7.47 -10.94
C GLY A 232 9.25 8.72 -10.33
N SER A 233 9.26 8.88 -9.00
CA SER A 233 8.61 10.01 -8.33
C SER A 233 9.36 11.32 -8.56
N ASN A 234 8.64 12.35 -8.98
CA ASN A 234 9.15 13.72 -9.12
C ASN A 234 8.95 14.58 -7.85
N LYS A 235 8.50 13.96 -6.74
CA LYS A 235 8.16 14.66 -5.50
C LYS A 235 9.34 14.66 -4.54
N SER A 236 9.78 15.85 -4.14
CA SER A 236 10.86 16.03 -3.17
C SER A 236 10.32 15.88 -1.74
N ILE A 237 10.01 14.64 -1.34
CA ILE A 237 9.54 14.29 0.01
C ILE A 237 10.44 13.23 0.62
N THR A 238 10.53 13.22 1.94
CA THR A 238 11.26 12.22 2.69
C THR A 238 10.42 10.96 2.92
N LEU A 239 11.06 9.87 3.34
CA LEU A 239 10.39 8.61 3.68
C LEU A 239 9.34 8.81 4.78
N PHE A 240 9.69 9.56 5.83
CA PHE A 240 8.78 9.83 6.94
C PHE A 240 7.61 10.74 6.52
N GLU A 241 7.88 11.80 5.73
CA GLU A 241 6.82 12.64 5.16
C GLU A 241 5.89 11.84 4.26
N GLY A 242 6.44 10.94 3.43
CA GLY A 242 5.66 10.01 2.61
C GLY A 242 4.71 9.16 3.44
N TYR A 243 5.20 8.60 4.56
CA TYR A 243 4.36 7.85 5.49
C TYR A 243 3.21 8.70 6.06
N VAL A 244 3.50 9.92 6.51
CA VAL A 244 2.49 10.82 7.04
C VAL A 244 1.45 11.20 5.98
N TYR A 245 1.88 11.55 4.78
CA TYR A 245 0.96 11.94 3.69
C TYR A 245 0.08 10.76 3.24
N ILE A 246 0.66 9.57 3.07
CA ILE A 246 -0.12 8.36 2.74
C ILE A 246 -1.11 8.03 3.86
N GLY A 247 -0.69 8.15 5.12
CA GLY A 247 -1.56 7.98 6.28
C GLY A 247 -2.73 8.96 6.31
N LEU A 248 -2.50 10.24 6.01
CA LEU A 248 -3.55 11.26 5.92
C LEU A 248 -4.52 10.98 4.77
N LEU A 249 -4.03 10.54 3.60
CA LEU A 249 -4.90 10.15 2.49
C LEU A 249 -5.75 8.93 2.86
N ARG A 250 -5.16 7.90 3.46
CA ARG A 250 -5.87 6.71 3.95
C ARG A 250 -6.95 7.06 4.98
N LEU A 251 -6.64 7.98 5.88
CA LEU A 251 -7.58 8.49 6.87
C LEU A 251 -8.75 9.22 6.20
N PHE A 252 -8.48 10.10 5.24
CA PHE A 252 -9.52 10.75 4.45
C PHE A 252 -10.38 9.74 3.67
N GLY A 253 -9.76 8.77 2.99
CA GLY A 253 -10.44 7.70 2.26
C GLY A 253 -11.36 6.87 3.16
N SER A 254 -10.92 6.58 4.39
CA SER A 254 -11.69 5.85 5.40
C SER A 254 -12.93 6.63 5.85
N VAL A 255 -12.79 7.92 6.10
CA VAL A 255 -13.91 8.81 6.44
C VAL A 255 -14.87 8.97 5.26
N PHE A 256 -14.35 9.13 4.04
CA PHE A 256 -15.15 9.21 2.83
C PHE A 256 -15.98 7.93 2.63
N LEU A 257 -15.37 6.76 2.76
CA LEU A 257 -16.06 5.49 2.69
C LEU A 257 -17.15 5.38 3.77
N ALA A 258 -16.87 5.77 5.00
CA ALA A 258 -17.85 5.75 6.08
C ALA A 258 -19.07 6.63 5.79
N ILE A 259 -18.86 7.86 5.29
CA ILE A 259 -19.94 8.76 4.91
C ILE A 259 -20.76 8.19 3.75
N LEU A 260 -20.09 7.62 2.74
CA LEU A 260 -20.75 6.97 1.61
C LEU A 260 -21.61 5.78 2.06
N LEU A 261 -21.09 4.93 2.96
CA LEU A 261 -21.82 3.80 3.53
C LEU A 261 -23.02 4.26 4.38
N MET A 262 -22.86 5.30 5.19
CA MET A 262 -23.97 5.89 5.92
C MET A 262 -25.06 6.41 4.98
N PHE A 263 -24.67 7.06 3.87
CA PHE A 263 -25.61 7.51 2.86
C PHE A 263 -26.36 6.34 2.20
N ILE A 264 -25.63 5.29 1.79
CA ILE A 264 -26.23 4.06 1.26
C ILE A 264 -27.18 3.42 2.28
N SER A 265 -26.80 3.39 3.57
CA SER A 265 -27.61 2.82 4.65
C SER A 265 -28.95 3.55 4.82
N VAL A 266 -28.94 4.88 4.69
CA VAL A 266 -30.17 5.69 4.74
C VAL A 266 -31.09 5.41 3.54
N LEU A 267 -30.52 5.15 2.35
CA LEU A 267 -31.28 4.84 1.13
C LEU A 267 -31.81 3.42 1.13
N ALA A 268 -30.95 2.45 1.40
CA ALA A 268 -31.27 1.02 1.30
C ALA A 268 -32.16 0.51 2.45
N LYS A 269 -32.01 1.08 3.65
CA LYS A 269 -32.77 0.73 4.86
C LYS A 269 -32.64 -0.75 5.29
N LYS A 270 -31.85 -1.54 4.60
CA LYS A 270 -31.63 -2.98 4.82
C LYS A 270 -30.18 -3.27 5.03
N TYR A 271 -29.85 -4.00 6.08
CA TYR A 271 -28.47 -4.35 6.46
C TYR A 271 -27.71 -5.04 5.34
N ALA A 272 -28.25 -6.14 4.80
CA ALA A 272 -27.59 -6.91 3.76
C ALA A 272 -27.34 -6.12 2.47
N VAL A 273 -28.30 -5.25 2.08
CA VAL A 273 -28.16 -4.43 0.87
C VAL A 273 -27.08 -3.35 1.07
N THR A 274 -27.00 -2.74 2.25
CA THR A 274 -25.99 -1.73 2.57
C THR A 274 -24.61 -2.36 2.59
N LEU A 275 -24.44 -3.50 3.23
CA LEU A 275 -23.19 -4.22 3.32
C LEU A 275 -22.70 -4.63 1.92
N LEU A 276 -23.59 -5.24 1.12
CA LEU A 276 -23.26 -5.67 -0.24
C LEU A 276 -22.90 -4.47 -1.13
N ALA A 277 -23.71 -3.41 -1.13
CA ALA A 277 -23.44 -2.22 -1.92
C ALA A 277 -22.11 -1.52 -1.52
N GLY A 278 -21.82 -1.49 -0.22
CA GLY A 278 -20.55 -0.99 0.29
C GLY A 278 -19.37 -1.84 -0.14
N ALA A 279 -19.49 -3.17 -0.06
CA ALA A 279 -18.45 -4.08 -0.53
C ALA A 279 -18.20 -3.92 -2.04
N VAL A 280 -19.26 -3.91 -2.83
CA VAL A 280 -19.23 -3.76 -4.28
C VAL A 280 -18.60 -2.42 -4.70
N SER A 281 -18.88 -1.33 -3.99
CA SER A 281 -18.34 0.00 -4.31
C SER A 281 -16.82 0.12 -4.21
N VAL A 282 -16.16 -0.77 -3.48
CA VAL A 282 -14.70 -0.81 -3.32
C VAL A 282 -14.08 -1.99 -4.06
N ILE A 283 -14.64 -3.19 -3.91
CA ILE A 283 -14.04 -4.42 -4.46
C ILE A 283 -14.10 -4.43 -6.00
N ILE A 284 -15.24 -4.03 -6.60
CA ILE A 284 -15.34 -4.01 -8.07
C ILE A 284 -14.33 -3.06 -8.71
N PRO A 285 -14.20 -1.78 -8.28
CA PRO A 285 -13.14 -0.94 -8.81
C PRO A 285 -11.73 -1.48 -8.54
N TYR A 286 -11.49 -2.07 -7.36
CA TYR A 286 -10.18 -2.60 -7.00
C TYR A 286 -9.72 -3.75 -7.90
N VAL A 287 -10.64 -4.67 -8.26
CA VAL A 287 -10.32 -5.86 -9.07
C VAL A 287 -10.49 -5.60 -10.57
N GLY A 288 -11.49 -4.78 -10.95
CA GLY A 288 -11.93 -4.64 -12.34
C GLY A 288 -11.34 -3.44 -13.10
N LEU A 289 -10.80 -2.44 -12.40
CA LEU A 289 -10.26 -1.26 -13.05
C LEU A 289 -8.72 -1.24 -13.01
N SER A 290 -8.09 -0.67 -14.04
CA SER A 290 -6.67 -0.41 -14.01
C SER A 290 -6.31 0.65 -12.95
N LYS A 291 -5.10 0.56 -12.39
CA LYS A 291 -4.62 1.54 -11.40
C LYS A 291 -4.78 2.98 -11.91
N THR A 292 -4.42 3.26 -13.16
CA THR A 292 -4.55 4.59 -13.75
C THR A 292 -5.98 5.14 -13.72
N ILE A 293 -6.99 4.29 -13.95
CA ILE A 293 -8.40 4.69 -13.90
C ILE A 293 -8.84 4.93 -12.46
N ILE A 294 -8.49 4.02 -11.53
CA ILE A 294 -8.83 4.13 -10.11
C ILE A 294 -8.42 5.50 -9.57
N TYR A 295 -7.17 5.92 -9.84
CA TYR A 295 -6.62 7.18 -9.31
C TYR A 295 -7.12 8.45 -10.02
N ARG A 296 -7.97 8.33 -11.04
CA ARG A 296 -8.65 9.46 -11.69
C ARG A 296 -10.10 9.62 -11.28
N LEU A 297 -10.65 8.67 -10.54
CA LEU A 297 -12.05 8.71 -10.10
C LEU A 297 -12.17 9.26 -8.68
N PRO A 298 -13.16 10.14 -8.41
CA PRO A 298 -13.42 10.68 -7.07
C PRO A 298 -14.16 9.65 -6.20
N LEU A 299 -13.51 8.52 -5.96
CA LEU A 299 -13.97 7.41 -5.13
C LEU A 299 -13.17 7.34 -3.83
N PRO A 300 -13.65 6.67 -2.78
CA PRO A 300 -12.85 6.46 -1.57
C PRO A 300 -11.62 5.57 -1.80
N LEU A 301 -11.66 4.66 -2.78
CA LEU A 301 -10.62 3.67 -3.04
C LEU A 301 -9.22 4.25 -3.30
N PRO A 302 -9.01 5.25 -4.21
CA PRO A 302 -7.68 5.83 -4.43
C PRO A 302 -7.05 6.37 -3.15
N PHE A 303 -7.86 6.99 -2.29
CA PHE A 303 -7.37 7.53 -1.01
C PHE A 303 -7.09 6.42 0.02
N LEU A 304 -7.85 5.32 0.03
CA LEU A 304 -7.58 4.16 0.88
C LEU A 304 -6.25 3.49 0.51
N LEU A 305 -5.91 3.45 -0.78
CA LEU A 305 -4.62 2.96 -1.26
C LEU A 305 -3.49 3.96 -0.94
N GLY A 306 -3.63 5.20 -1.34
CA GLY A 306 -2.79 6.35 -1.00
C GLY A 306 -1.38 6.36 -1.62
N THR A 307 -0.70 5.23 -1.68
CA THR A 307 0.72 5.10 -2.04
C THR A 307 1.04 5.54 -3.46
N ASP A 308 0.22 5.13 -4.44
CA ASP A 308 0.49 5.39 -5.86
C ASP A 308 0.40 6.88 -6.23
N PHE A 309 -0.20 7.72 -5.37
CA PHE A 309 -0.14 9.18 -5.57
C PHE A 309 1.29 9.76 -5.52
N PHE A 310 2.23 8.98 -4.98
CA PHE A 310 3.63 9.36 -4.81
C PHE A 310 4.58 8.49 -5.63
N ALA A 311 4.11 7.42 -6.27
CA ALA A 311 4.97 6.44 -6.95
C ALA A 311 5.66 6.99 -8.21
N GLY A 312 5.07 8.00 -8.88
CA GLY A 312 5.54 8.44 -10.20
C GLY A 312 5.12 7.48 -11.31
N ASP A 313 5.83 7.51 -12.42
CA ASP A 313 5.60 6.58 -13.53
C ASP A 313 6.07 5.18 -13.17
N ILE A 314 5.19 4.19 -13.28
CA ILE A 314 5.52 2.78 -13.10
C ILE A 314 5.61 2.14 -14.49
N VAL A 315 6.81 1.72 -14.87
CA VAL A 315 7.11 1.07 -16.14
C VAL A 315 7.23 -0.44 -15.92
N SER A 316 6.53 -1.22 -16.72
CA SER A 316 6.72 -2.67 -16.80
C SER A 316 7.49 -2.98 -18.09
N ARG A 317 8.56 -3.78 -17.96
CA ARG A 317 9.33 -4.25 -19.08
C ARG A 317 8.91 -5.68 -19.43
N ASP A 318 8.56 -5.92 -20.69
CA ASP A 318 8.26 -7.26 -21.15
C ASP A 318 9.55 -8.10 -21.16
N ALA A 319 9.51 -9.25 -20.48
CA ALA A 319 10.68 -10.12 -20.35
C ALA A 319 11.13 -10.76 -21.66
N PHE A 320 10.24 -10.85 -22.67
CA PHE A 320 10.52 -11.50 -23.95
C PHE A 320 10.91 -10.50 -25.04
N THR A 321 10.19 -9.38 -25.14
CA THR A 321 10.42 -8.37 -26.20
C THR A 321 11.38 -7.28 -25.75
N GLY A 322 11.53 -7.07 -24.44
CA GLY A 322 12.27 -5.95 -23.87
C GLY A 322 11.53 -4.62 -23.93
N ASP A 323 10.31 -4.61 -24.49
CA ASP A 323 9.52 -3.40 -24.64
C ASP A 323 9.09 -2.84 -23.28
N GLU A 324 9.22 -1.53 -23.11
CA GLU A 324 8.80 -0.82 -21.92
C GLU A 324 7.38 -0.29 -22.10
N LYS A 325 6.48 -0.67 -21.18
CA LYS A 325 5.11 -0.19 -21.15
C LYS A 325 4.82 0.53 -19.85
N ILE A 326 4.34 1.77 -19.93
CA ILE A 326 3.87 2.50 -18.76
C ILE A 326 2.57 1.85 -18.27
N VAL A 327 2.63 1.22 -17.08
CA VAL A 327 1.49 0.57 -16.42
C VAL A 327 0.69 1.58 -15.62
N PHE A 328 1.37 2.55 -15.05
CA PHE A 328 0.78 3.63 -14.28
C PHE A 328 1.51 4.93 -14.59
N ALA A 329 0.76 5.96 -14.97
CA ALA A 329 1.31 7.28 -15.23
C ALA A 329 1.19 8.17 -14.00
N GLU A 330 2.21 8.95 -13.71
CA GLU A 330 2.26 9.88 -12.59
C GLU A 330 1.02 10.80 -12.53
N ILE A 331 0.52 10.98 -11.33
CA ILE A 331 -0.59 11.90 -11.08
C ILE A 331 -0.02 13.27 -10.72
N HIS A 332 -0.24 14.22 -11.62
CA HIS A 332 0.15 15.60 -11.38
C HIS A 332 -0.53 16.16 -10.12
N THR A 333 0.17 17.00 -9.39
CA THR A 333 -0.31 17.60 -8.14
C THR A 333 -1.64 18.36 -8.34
N ILE A 334 -1.83 18.99 -9.49
CA ILE A 334 -3.08 19.70 -9.82
C ILE A 334 -4.25 18.70 -9.92
N THR A 335 -4.04 17.56 -10.58
CA THR A 335 -5.07 16.50 -10.69
C THR A 335 -5.43 15.95 -9.32
N LEU A 336 -4.44 15.73 -8.45
CA LEU A 336 -4.66 15.30 -7.06
C LEU A 336 -5.53 16.34 -6.30
N LEU A 337 -5.21 17.63 -6.41
CA LEU A 337 -5.97 18.70 -5.75
C LEU A 337 -7.41 18.78 -6.25
N ILE A 338 -7.63 18.64 -7.56
CA ILE A 338 -8.99 18.60 -8.13
C ILE A 338 -9.74 17.40 -7.62
N LEU A 339 -9.14 16.21 -7.67
CA LEU A 339 -9.72 14.96 -7.19
C LEU A 339 -10.12 15.06 -5.71
N PHE A 340 -9.21 15.58 -4.88
CA PHE A 340 -9.45 15.79 -3.45
C PHE A 340 -10.61 16.77 -3.23
N SER A 341 -10.61 17.90 -3.92
CA SER A 341 -11.67 18.93 -3.80
C SER A 341 -13.04 18.39 -4.18
N VAL A 342 -13.13 17.64 -5.29
CA VAL A 342 -14.37 16.98 -5.72
C VAL A 342 -14.83 15.95 -4.68
N SER A 343 -13.91 15.16 -4.16
CA SER A 343 -14.22 14.13 -3.14
C SER A 343 -14.71 14.76 -1.83
N VAL A 344 -14.11 15.86 -1.39
CA VAL A 344 -14.58 16.65 -0.22
C VAL A 344 -15.98 17.19 -0.47
N PHE A 345 -16.24 17.74 -1.68
CA PHE A 345 -17.57 18.21 -2.04
C PHE A 345 -18.61 17.08 -1.99
N LEU A 346 -18.29 15.89 -2.52
CA LEU A 346 -19.17 14.73 -2.45
C LEU A 346 -19.42 14.26 -1.00
N CYS A 347 -18.42 14.30 -0.14
CA CYS A 347 -18.56 14.01 1.29
C CYS A 347 -19.54 14.98 1.96
N ILE A 348 -19.37 16.28 1.71
CA ILE A 348 -20.24 17.31 2.28
C ILE A 348 -21.69 17.15 1.77
N LEU A 349 -21.85 16.88 0.47
CA LEU A 349 -23.16 16.64 -0.14
C LEU A 349 -23.83 15.42 0.48
N ALA A 350 -23.13 14.28 0.60
CA ALA A 350 -23.66 13.06 1.20
C ALA A 350 -24.04 13.28 2.67
N ALA A 351 -23.19 13.94 3.46
CA ALA A 351 -23.49 14.30 4.86
C ALA A 351 -24.72 15.21 4.97
N ALA A 352 -24.83 16.22 4.11
CA ALA A 352 -25.99 17.10 4.06
C ALA A 352 -27.29 16.35 3.70
N LEU A 353 -27.21 15.39 2.77
CA LEU A 353 -28.35 14.55 2.39
C LEU A 353 -28.77 13.60 3.54
N ILE A 354 -27.82 13.02 4.27
CA ILE A 354 -28.08 12.22 5.47
C ILE A 354 -28.84 13.06 6.51
N LEU A 355 -28.35 14.27 6.81
CA LEU A 355 -28.97 15.14 7.80
C LEU A 355 -30.36 15.63 7.34
N ARG A 356 -30.55 15.83 6.02
CA ARG A 356 -31.83 16.26 5.47
C ARG A 356 -32.85 15.15 5.37
N SER A 357 -32.40 13.91 5.14
CA SER A 357 -33.26 12.71 5.05
C SER A 357 -34.12 12.48 6.29
N ASN A 358 -33.58 12.81 7.47
CA ASN A 358 -34.27 12.67 8.74
C ASN A 358 -35.08 13.92 9.13
N SER A 359 -35.41 14.79 8.17
CA SER A 359 -36.33 15.92 8.39
C SER A 359 -37.71 15.64 7.81
N ASN A 360 -38.77 15.96 8.58
CA ASN A 360 -40.18 15.69 8.22
C ASN A 360 -40.62 16.15 6.83
N LYS A 361 -40.00 17.22 6.30
CA LYS A 361 -40.34 17.77 4.97
C LYS A 361 -39.87 16.88 3.81
N TRP A 362 -38.81 16.10 3.99
CA TRP A 362 -38.23 15.30 2.91
C TRP A 362 -38.95 13.95 2.74
N GLN A 363 -39.40 13.35 3.81
CA GLN A 363 -40.07 12.05 3.76
C GLN A 363 -41.46 12.12 3.12
N MET A 364 -42.19 13.22 3.26
CA MET A 364 -43.47 13.40 2.54
C MET A 364 -43.24 13.46 1.02
N LYS A 365 -42.13 14.03 0.57
CA LYS A 365 -41.80 14.15 -0.87
C LYS A 365 -41.27 12.83 -1.44
N THR A 366 -40.46 12.06 -0.68
CA THR A 366 -39.90 10.77 -1.13
C THR A 366 -40.88 9.62 -1.07
N ARG A 367 -41.93 9.68 -0.25
CA ARG A 367 -43.03 8.71 -0.26
C ARG A 367 -43.74 8.65 -1.63
N LYS A 368 -43.74 9.79 -2.36
CA LYS A 368 -44.28 9.89 -3.73
C LYS A 368 -43.33 9.33 -4.82
N MET A 369 -42.01 9.21 -4.52
CA MET A 369 -40.96 8.69 -5.43
C MET A 369 -40.51 7.26 -5.11
N ARG A 370 -41.25 6.51 -4.26
CA ARG A 370 -40.87 5.17 -3.77
C ARG A 370 -40.86 4.04 -4.80
N ASN A 371 -41.19 4.33 -6.06
CA ASN A 371 -41.18 3.35 -7.15
C ASN A 371 -39.94 3.42 -8.05
N VAL A 372 -38.96 4.26 -7.76
CA VAL A 372 -37.66 4.20 -8.45
C VAL A 372 -36.81 3.17 -7.73
N PRO A 373 -36.45 2.07 -8.37
CA PRO A 373 -35.66 1.04 -7.71
C PRO A 373 -34.30 1.62 -7.32
N THR A 374 -34.07 1.76 -6.02
CA THR A 374 -32.79 2.20 -5.43
C THR A 374 -31.60 1.40 -5.97
N LEU A 375 -31.87 0.15 -6.34
CA LEU A 375 -30.93 -0.74 -7.02
C LEU A 375 -30.53 -0.20 -8.41
N ALA A 376 -31.43 0.43 -9.16
CA ALA A 376 -31.14 0.99 -10.49
C ALA A 376 -30.24 2.22 -10.40
N ILE A 377 -30.36 3.03 -9.35
CA ILE A 377 -29.48 4.18 -9.12
C ILE A 377 -28.08 3.71 -8.73
N ILE A 378 -27.97 2.70 -7.87
CA ILE A 378 -26.67 2.10 -7.48
C ILE A 378 -26.06 1.37 -8.68
N LEU A 379 -26.86 0.61 -9.44
CA LEU A 379 -26.42 -0.10 -10.63
C LEU A 379 -26.07 0.85 -11.78
N SER A 380 -26.81 1.96 -11.99
CA SER A 380 -26.45 2.95 -12.97
C SER A 380 -25.16 3.70 -12.60
N PHE A 381 -24.94 3.97 -11.33
CA PHE A 381 -23.68 4.54 -10.85
C PHE A 381 -22.48 3.58 -11.05
N VAL A 382 -22.67 2.29 -10.80
CA VAL A 382 -21.67 1.25 -11.06
C VAL A 382 -21.47 1.04 -12.56
N LEU A 383 -22.55 1.00 -13.38
CA LEU A 383 -22.49 0.80 -14.82
C LEU A 383 -21.93 2.00 -15.59
N THR A 384 -22.17 3.23 -15.14
CA THR A 384 -21.52 4.41 -15.72
C THR A 384 -20.02 4.42 -15.44
N MET A 385 -19.58 3.81 -14.32
CA MET A 385 -18.18 3.67 -13.99
C MET A 385 -17.47 2.53 -14.74
N THR A 386 -18.20 1.48 -15.17
CA THR A 386 -17.64 0.35 -15.95
C THR A 386 -17.65 0.55 -17.46
N GLY A 387 -18.37 1.57 -17.96
CA GLY A 387 -18.54 1.83 -19.40
C GLY A 387 -17.32 2.34 -20.15
N CYS A 388 -16.18 2.56 -19.51
CA CYS A 388 -14.91 2.95 -20.13
C CYS A 388 -13.85 1.85 -20.06
N SER A 389 -14.25 0.58 -20.20
CA SER A 389 -13.29 -0.51 -20.30
C SER A 389 -12.82 -0.66 -21.73
N ASP A 390 -11.67 -0.08 -22.04
CA ASP A 390 -10.87 -0.52 -23.17
C ASP A 390 -10.41 -1.96 -22.92
N ASN A 391 -10.57 -2.83 -23.94
CA ASN A 391 -10.27 -4.25 -23.94
C ASN A 391 -8.77 -4.53 -23.78
N GLY A 392 -8.20 -4.21 -22.62
CA GLY A 392 -6.89 -4.67 -22.19
C GLY A 392 -7.07 -5.94 -21.36
N LYS A 393 -6.74 -7.10 -21.94
CA LYS A 393 -6.67 -8.39 -21.24
C LYS A 393 -5.96 -8.21 -19.90
N SER A 394 -6.66 -8.51 -18.81
CA SER A 394 -6.07 -8.59 -17.49
C SER A 394 -5.02 -9.70 -17.48
N GLN A 395 -3.76 -9.35 -17.62
CA GLN A 395 -2.68 -10.23 -17.21
C GLN A 395 -2.61 -10.14 -15.67
N ASN A 396 -2.68 -11.30 -15.03
CA ASN A 396 -2.45 -11.45 -13.60
C ASN A 396 -1.16 -10.75 -13.24
N PHE A 397 -1.26 -9.68 -12.46
CA PHE A 397 -0.14 -8.96 -11.91
C PHE A 397 0.48 -9.85 -10.82
N ILE A 398 1.48 -10.61 -11.19
CA ILE A 398 2.52 -11.02 -10.26
C ILE A 398 3.32 -9.73 -10.05
N PRO A 399 3.39 -9.16 -8.82
CA PRO A 399 4.32 -8.08 -8.57
C PRO A 399 5.67 -8.61 -9.04
N ALA A 400 6.29 -7.91 -9.99
CA ALA A 400 7.65 -8.22 -10.37
C ALA A 400 8.44 -8.20 -9.05
N SER A 401 8.79 -9.38 -8.56
CA SER A 401 9.93 -9.50 -7.67
C SER A 401 10.99 -8.72 -8.42
N ASN A 402 11.51 -7.65 -7.82
CA ASN A 402 12.60 -6.86 -8.37
C ASN A 402 13.84 -7.77 -8.41
N GLU A 403 13.80 -8.78 -9.26
CA GLU A 403 14.99 -9.39 -9.77
C GLU A 403 15.53 -8.41 -10.82
N PRO A 404 16.62 -7.73 -10.52
CA PRO A 404 17.36 -6.99 -11.53
C PRO A 404 17.67 -8.02 -12.63
N SER A 405 17.37 -7.63 -13.86
CA SER A 405 17.53 -8.50 -15.01
C SER A 405 18.93 -9.14 -14.94
N SER A 406 18.98 -10.45 -14.76
CA SER A 406 20.20 -11.26 -14.72
C SER A 406 21.10 -11.10 -15.96
N ARG A 407 20.70 -10.30 -16.94
CA ARG A 407 21.48 -9.98 -18.14
C ARG A 407 22.55 -8.90 -17.93
N ALA A 408 22.33 -7.91 -17.07
CA ALA A 408 23.38 -6.92 -16.78
C ALA A 408 24.54 -7.59 -16.01
N CYS A 409 24.24 -8.54 -15.11
CA CYS A 409 25.28 -9.35 -14.46
C CYS A 409 25.96 -10.35 -15.40
N ALA A 410 25.24 -10.89 -16.40
CA ALA A 410 25.82 -11.87 -17.31
C ALA A 410 26.89 -11.27 -18.26
N ASP A 411 26.80 -10.00 -18.58
CA ASP A 411 27.76 -9.34 -19.47
C ASP A 411 29.04 -8.90 -18.74
N ILE A 412 28.99 -8.63 -17.44
CA ILE A 412 30.17 -8.36 -16.61
C ILE A 412 30.97 -9.66 -16.35
N TRP A 413 30.29 -10.83 -16.38
CA TRP A 413 30.91 -12.13 -16.10
C TRP A 413 31.26 -12.95 -17.37
N ARG A 414 31.05 -12.45 -18.59
CA ARG A 414 31.55 -13.04 -19.81
C ARG A 414 32.99 -12.59 -20.03
N MET A 415 33.93 -13.34 -19.50
CA MET A 415 35.31 -13.27 -19.95
C MET A 415 35.40 -13.73 -21.43
N PRO A 416 36.18 -13.05 -22.27
CA PRO A 416 36.55 -13.57 -23.59
C PRO A 416 37.31 -14.89 -23.40
N ARG A 417 36.97 -15.89 -24.20
CA ARG A 417 37.67 -17.16 -24.24
C ARG A 417 39.07 -16.96 -24.79
#